data_2cf5b5dd61749f446b4603fc7ff4d4ca
#
_entry.id   2cf5b5dd61749f446b4603fc7ff4d4ca
#
_cell.length_a   1.000
_cell.length_b   1.000
_cell.length_c   1.000
_cell.angle_alpha   90.00
_cell.angle_beta   90.00
_cell.angle_gamma   90.00
#
_symmetry.space_group_name_H-M   'P 1'
#
loop_
_entity.id
_entity.type
_entity.pdbx_description
1 polymer ?
#
loop_
_entity_poly.entity_id
_entity_poly.type
_entity_poly.pdbx_seq_one_letter_code
_entity_poly.pdbx_strand_id
1 'polypeptide(L)'
;MEKTPVDALPMIRAYYESLPRRITKARELAGTPLTLAEKILYAHWDDANAGKPVRGETTVGLRPDRVAMQDATAQMAILQFMTAGKSEVAVPSTVHCDHLIRAKVGAIKDLQVAETTNHEVYEFLAMAANKYGMGFWKPGSGIIHQVVLENYAFPGGLIIGTDSHTPNAGGLGMAAIGVGGADAVDVMVGLPWEVLWPKVLGVRLTGKLSGWTSGKDVILKLAGILTVSGGTNRIVEYFGPGTESLSCTAKATITNMGAELGATTSVFPFDSRMADYLRATGREEIAKLAEGVAEHLVADAEVAANPEKFYDDIVEIDLSILEPHIVGPHTPDLVRPVSQMATDVKTNNYPIDITAALIGSCTNSSYEDIGRAANVARQAKAKGLAAKIPFMVTPGSEQVRATIERDGLLADLEAIGGTVLANACGPCIGQWERTDSHKDEPNSILTSYNRNFPKRNDGNPRTHAFIASPEVVTAFALIGSFATNPLTELGLEAPSAEELPARGFDHG
;
A
#
# COMPACT_ATOMS: atom_id res chain seq x y z
N MET A 1 -4.73 -17.95 28.64
CA MET A 1 -5.90 -17.73 27.79
C MET A 1 -5.45 -16.76 26.71
N GLU A 2 -5.31 -17.24 25.49
CA GLU A 2 -5.16 -16.35 24.34
C GLU A 2 -6.43 -15.51 24.26
N LYS A 3 -6.30 -14.18 24.44
CA LYS A 3 -7.40 -13.27 24.15
C LYS A 3 -7.55 -13.28 22.64
N THR A 4 -8.68 -13.73 22.14
CA THR A 4 -9.09 -13.57 20.75
C THR A 4 -8.93 -12.08 20.38
N PRO A 5 -8.37 -11.73 19.22
CA PRO A 5 -8.34 -10.34 18.77
C PRO A 5 -9.73 -9.76 18.90
N VAL A 6 -9.84 -8.53 19.39
CA VAL A 6 -11.14 -7.87 19.57
C VAL A 6 -11.88 -7.95 18.23
N ASP A 7 -12.98 -8.67 18.20
CA ASP A 7 -13.85 -8.75 17.03
C ASP A 7 -14.34 -7.33 16.70
N ALA A 8 -13.79 -6.74 15.66
CA ALA A 8 -14.12 -5.38 15.25
C ALA A 8 -15.52 -5.27 14.61
N LEU A 9 -16.17 -6.39 14.31
CA LEU A 9 -17.46 -6.40 13.63
C LEU A 9 -18.56 -5.64 14.39
N PRO A 10 -18.72 -5.75 15.73
CA PRO A 10 -19.68 -4.94 16.47
C PRO A 10 -19.43 -3.44 16.35
N MET A 11 -18.17 -3.01 16.36
CA MET A 11 -17.79 -1.62 16.18
C MET A 11 -18.12 -1.14 14.76
N ILE A 12 -17.76 -1.91 13.72
CA ILE A 12 -18.05 -1.58 12.32
C ILE A 12 -19.57 -1.51 12.08
N ARG A 13 -20.34 -2.43 12.64
CA ARG A 13 -21.81 -2.41 12.58
C ARG A 13 -22.37 -1.12 13.18
N ALA A 14 -21.96 -0.77 14.40
CA ALA A 14 -22.40 0.46 15.06
C ALA A 14 -21.98 1.72 14.29
N TYR A 15 -20.80 1.69 13.65
CA TYR A 15 -20.35 2.76 12.77
C TYR A 15 -21.30 2.94 11.60
N TYR A 16 -21.59 1.89 10.82
CA TYR A 16 -22.48 1.96 9.67
C TYR A 16 -23.93 2.30 10.03
N GLU A 17 -24.45 1.79 11.15
CA GLU A 17 -25.78 2.16 11.66
C GLU A 17 -25.87 3.67 11.97
N SER A 18 -24.80 4.28 12.45
CA SER A 18 -24.76 5.71 12.78
C SER A 18 -24.41 6.61 11.59
N LEU A 19 -23.78 6.07 10.53
CA LEU A 19 -23.21 6.83 9.42
C LEU A 19 -24.21 7.74 8.70
N PRO A 20 -25.42 7.30 8.32
CA PRO A 20 -26.41 8.16 7.64
C PRO A 20 -26.72 9.42 8.45
N ARG A 21 -26.92 9.27 9.76
CA ARG A 21 -27.17 10.40 10.66
C ARG A 21 -25.97 11.34 10.78
N ARG A 22 -24.74 10.77 10.88
CA ARG A 22 -23.51 11.57 10.96
C ARG A 22 -23.32 12.41 9.68
N ILE A 23 -23.53 11.80 8.51
CA ILE A 23 -23.41 12.50 7.23
C ILE A 23 -24.48 13.58 7.04
N THR A 24 -25.72 13.33 7.47
CA THR A 24 -26.78 14.37 7.45
C THR A 24 -26.35 15.58 8.28
N LYS A 25 -25.90 15.36 9.52
CA LYS A 25 -25.40 16.43 10.39
C LYS A 25 -24.17 17.14 9.78
N ALA A 26 -23.29 16.41 9.14
CA ALA A 26 -22.11 16.97 8.45
C ALA A 26 -22.51 17.91 7.31
N ARG A 27 -23.51 17.53 6.48
CA ARG A 27 -24.02 18.39 5.40
C ARG A 27 -24.68 19.67 5.94
N GLU A 28 -25.44 19.55 7.05
CA GLU A 28 -26.04 20.73 7.70
C GLU A 28 -24.97 21.69 8.21
N LEU A 29 -23.91 21.17 8.85
CA LEU A 29 -22.81 21.99 9.37
C LEU A 29 -21.97 22.60 8.25
N ALA A 30 -21.63 21.82 7.22
CA ALA A 30 -20.86 22.29 6.07
C ALA A 30 -21.63 23.30 5.21
N GLY A 31 -22.97 23.16 5.13
CA GLY A 31 -23.82 23.97 4.28
C GLY A 31 -23.60 23.75 2.77
N THR A 32 -23.01 22.61 2.39
CA THR A 32 -22.61 22.27 1.03
C THR A 32 -22.54 20.76 0.84
N PRO A 33 -22.67 20.23 -0.38
CA PRO A 33 -22.32 18.85 -0.71
C PRO A 33 -20.90 18.50 -0.27
N LEU A 34 -20.68 17.24 0.09
CA LEU A 34 -19.44 16.76 0.67
C LEU A 34 -18.69 15.83 -0.29
N THR A 35 -17.37 15.97 -0.36
CA THR A 35 -16.47 14.97 -0.93
C THR A 35 -16.46 13.70 -0.06
N LEU A 36 -15.98 12.59 -0.56
CA LEU A 36 -15.84 11.37 0.24
C LEU A 36 -14.89 11.59 1.43
N ALA A 37 -13.76 12.26 1.18
CA ALA A 37 -12.80 12.60 2.22
C ALA A 37 -13.46 13.37 3.37
N GLU A 38 -14.26 14.39 3.05
CA GLU A 38 -14.99 15.17 4.05
C GLU A 38 -16.02 14.31 4.81
N LYS A 39 -16.75 13.44 4.12
CA LYS A 39 -17.69 12.51 4.78
C LYS A 39 -16.98 11.67 5.85
N ILE A 40 -15.81 11.11 5.51
CA ILE A 40 -15.03 10.30 6.46
C ILE A 40 -14.55 11.16 7.64
N LEU A 41 -13.95 12.33 7.36
CA LEU A 41 -13.46 13.22 8.41
C LEU A 41 -14.58 13.66 9.36
N TYR A 42 -15.70 14.13 8.84
CA TYR A 42 -16.85 14.52 9.67
C TYR A 42 -17.45 13.35 10.46
N ALA A 43 -17.45 12.14 9.91
CA ALA A 43 -17.93 10.96 10.60
C ALA A 43 -17.08 10.58 11.82
N HIS A 44 -15.79 10.99 11.83
CA HIS A 44 -14.83 10.71 12.91
C HIS A 44 -14.48 11.93 13.76
N TRP A 45 -15.14 13.06 13.52
CA TRP A 45 -14.83 14.28 14.26
C TRP A 45 -15.34 14.23 15.70
N ASP A 46 -14.45 14.51 16.65
CA ASP A 46 -14.74 14.43 18.10
C ASP A 46 -15.63 15.58 18.59
N ASP A 47 -15.47 16.78 18.06
CA ASP A 47 -16.21 17.98 18.50
C ASP A 47 -17.10 18.58 17.40
N ALA A 48 -18.22 17.95 17.18
CA ALA A 48 -19.21 18.43 16.22
C ALA A 48 -19.90 19.76 16.62
N ASN A 49 -19.55 20.38 17.72
CA ASN A 49 -20.10 21.66 18.19
C ASN A 49 -19.17 22.85 17.88
N ALA A 50 -17.96 22.60 17.39
CA ALA A 50 -16.93 23.63 17.18
C ALA A 50 -17.12 24.52 15.92
N GLY A 51 -18.23 24.41 15.20
CA GLY A 51 -18.46 25.15 13.96
C GLY A 51 -17.78 24.48 12.75
N LYS A 52 -18.02 25.02 11.54
CA LYS A 52 -17.48 24.48 10.30
C LYS A 52 -15.95 24.63 10.23
N PRO A 53 -15.18 23.55 10.04
CA PRO A 53 -13.73 23.66 9.85
C PRO A 53 -13.38 24.27 8.49
N VAL A 54 -12.26 24.99 8.45
CA VAL A 54 -11.71 25.59 7.23
C VAL A 54 -10.50 24.80 6.79
N ARG A 55 -10.48 24.35 5.53
CA ARG A 55 -9.40 23.56 4.94
C ARG A 55 -8.06 24.33 4.98
N GLY A 56 -7.05 23.69 5.55
CA GLY A 56 -5.71 24.27 5.71
C GLY A 56 -5.55 25.28 6.86
N GLU A 57 -6.59 25.50 7.68
CA GLU A 57 -6.57 26.53 8.74
C GLU A 57 -7.00 25.98 10.11
N THR A 58 -8.02 25.10 10.15
CA THR A 58 -8.59 24.63 11.42
C THR A 58 -7.98 23.31 11.83
N THR A 59 -7.42 23.24 13.03
CA THR A 59 -7.03 21.97 13.66
C THR A 59 -8.24 21.33 14.32
N VAL A 60 -8.44 20.03 14.10
CA VAL A 60 -9.54 19.24 14.63
C VAL A 60 -9.04 17.98 15.31
N GLY A 61 -9.78 17.48 16.29
CA GLY A 61 -9.57 16.16 16.87
C GLY A 61 -10.42 15.12 16.17
N LEU A 62 -9.80 14.06 15.66
CA LEU A 62 -10.47 12.92 15.05
C LEU A 62 -10.37 11.69 15.96
N ARG A 63 -11.36 10.80 15.88
CA ARG A 63 -11.37 9.54 16.60
C ARG A 63 -11.16 8.37 15.64
N PRO A 64 -9.91 7.92 15.44
CA PRO A 64 -9.64 6.74 14.64
C PRO A 64 -10.31 5.49 15.18
N ASP A 65 -10.75 4.61 14.28
CA ASP A 65 -11.33 3.31 14.63
C ASP A 65 -10.29 2.31 15.13
N ARG A 66 -9.03 2.48 14.72
CA ARG A 66 -7.94 1.59 15.12
C ARG A 66 -6.55 2.16 14.91
N VAL A 67 -5.58 1.49 15.54
CA VAL A 67 -4.14 1.77 15.40
C VAL A 67 -3.42 0.52 14.88
N ALA A 68 -2.52 0.69 13.91
CA ALA A 68 -1.60 -0.35 13.45
C ALA A 68 -0.14 0.08 13.65
N MET A 69 0.69 -0.80 14.21
CA MET A 69 2.09 -0.49 14.51
C MET A 69 3.00 -1.55 13.93
N GLN A 70 4.09 -1.14 13.30
CA GLN A 70 5.16 -2.06 12.87
C GLN A 70 6.19 -2.23 14.00
N ASP A 71 6.92 -3.36 14.01
CA ASP A 71 7.76 -3.81 15.12
C ASP A 71 8.89 -2.85 15.52
N ALA A 72 9.47 -2.10 14.58
CA ALA A 72 10.57 -1.18 14.91
C ALA A 72 10.09 0.04 15.71
N THR A 73 8.88 0.57 15.41
CA THR A 73 8.31 1.75 16.08
C THR A 73 7.42 1.37 17.28
N ALA A 74 6.78 0.20 17.24
CA ALA A 74 5.91 -0.29 18.31
C ALA A 74 6.63 -0.42 19.66
N GLN A 75 7.91 -0.75 19.66
CA GLN A 75 8.69 -0.87 20.89
C GLN A 75 8.60 0.41 21.74
N MET A 76 8.90 1.56 21.15
CA MET A 76 8.87 2.83 21.85
C MET A 76 7.43 3.28 22.14
N ALA A 77 6.51 3.10 21.20
CA ALA A 77 5.10 3.46 21.40
C ALA A 77 4.48 2.69 22.57
N ILE A 78 4.73 1.38 22.67
CA ILE A 78 4.23 0.55 23.77
C ILE A 78 4.86 0.96 25.12
N LEU A 79 6.18 1.23 25.15
CA LEU A 79 6.83 1.72 26.37
C LEU A 79 6.22 3.05 26.83
N GLN A 80 5.92 3.97 25.94
CA GLN A 80 5.21 5.22 26.26
C GLN A 80 3.78 4.94 26.74
N PHE A 81 3.04 4.04 26.07
CA PHE A 81 1.69 3.63 26.51
C PHE A 81 1.71 3.06 27.94
N MET A 82 2.72 2.26 28.28
CA MET A 82 2.86 1.69 29.62
C MET A 82 2.99 2.77 30.70
N THR A 83 3.64 3.91 30.40
CA THR A 83 3.76 5.03 31.35
C THR A 83 2.44 5.74 31.62
N ALA A 84 1.46 5.62 30.72
CA ALA A 84 0.12 6.18 30.91
C ALA A 84 -0.73 5.40 31.95
N GLY A 85 -0.27 4.23 32.38
CA GLY A 85 -0.92 3.44 33.44
C GLY A 85 -2.27 2.86 33.07
N LYS A 86 -2.59 2.75 31.78
CA LYS A 86 -3.85 2.12 31.31
C LYS A 86 -3.75 0.60 31.38
N SER A 87 -4.88 -0.05 31.69
CA SER A 87 -4.97 -1.51 31.75
C SER A 87 -5.09 -2.17 30.37
N GLU A 88 -5.63 -1.43 29.40
CA GLU A 88 -5.85 -1.87 28.01
C GLU A 88 -5.93 -0.67 27.06
N VAL A 89 -5.79 -0.93 25.76
CA VAL A 89 -5.93 0.09 24.72
C VAL A 89 -7.39 0.52 24.56
N ALA A 90 -7.59 1.80 24.29
CA ALA A 90 -8.93 2.38 24.14
C ALA A 90 -9.56 2.06 22.77
N VAL A 91 -8.75 1.75 21.76
CA VAL A 91 -9.21 1.37 20.41
C VAL A 91 -8.52 0.08 19.97
N PRO A 92 -9.13 -0.72 19.09
CA PRO A 92 -8.47 -1.89 18.49
C PRO A 92 -7.09 -1.52 17.96
N SER A 93 -6.05 -2.15 18.46
CA SER A 93 -4.64 -1.89 18.09
C SER A 93 -3.95 -3.17 17.73
N THR A 94 -3.03 -3.12 16.76
CA THR A 94 -2.26 -4.30 16.31
C THR A 94 -0.79 -4.00 16.17
N VAL A 95 0.05 -5.01 16.42
CA VAL A 95 1.49 -4.99 16.24
C VAL A 95 1.86 -6.01 15.17
N HIS A 96 2.70 -5.61 14.22
CA HIS A 96 3.10 -6.41 13.07
C HIS A 96 4.62 -6.51 12.98
N CYS A 97 5.16 -7.74 12.90
CA CYS A 97 6.60 -8.00 12.91
C CYS A 97 7.14 -8.21 11.49
N ASP A 98 7.29 -7.12 10.73
CA ASP A 98 7.66 -7.14 9.32
C ASP A 98 8.88 -6.28 8.95
N HIS A 99 9.42 -5.46 9.87
CA HIS A 99 10.53 -4.55 9.60
C HIS A 99 11.90 -5.06 10.04
N LEU A 100 11.98 -6.02 10.96
CA LEU A 100 13.25 -6.50 11.51
C LEU A 100 13.77 -7.77 10.82
N ILE A 101 13.14 -8.24 9.74
CA ILE A 101 13.57 -9.41 8.97
C ILE A 101 14.50 -8.95 7.84
N ARG A 102 15.76 -9.44 7.86
CA ARG A 102 16.78 -9.08 6.89
C ARG A 102 16.85 -10.11 5.78
N ALA A 103 16.66 -9.69 4.53
CA ALA A 103 16.79 -10.54 3.37
C ALA A 103 18.26 -10.81 3.03
N LYS A 104 18.62 -12.08 2.83
CA LYS A 104 19.98 -12.52 2.46
C LYS A 104 19.99 -13.75 1.58
N VAL A 105 19.32 -14.82 2.01
CA VAL A 105 19.40 -16.14 1.37
C VAL A 105 18.07 -16.58 0.80
N GLY A 106 16.98 -16.30 1.49
CA GLY A 106 15.63 -16.71 1.15
C GLY A 106 14.75 -16.88 2.38
N ALA A 107 13.44 -16.97 2.16
CA ALA A 107 12.39 -16.83 3.16
C ALA A 107 12.63 -17.61 4.45
N ILE A 108 12.82 -18.94 4.37
CA ILE A 108 12.88 -19.83 5.54
C ILE A 108 14.08 -19.49 6.42
N LYS A 109 15.25 -19.35 5.80
CA LYS A 109 16.50 -19.13 6.55
C LYS A 109 16.59 -17.73 7.13
N ASP A 110 16.16 -16.73 6.38
CA ASP A 110 16.18 -15.35 6.81
C ASP A 110 15.21 -15.12 7.97
N LEU A 111 14.04 -15.77 7.95
CA LEU A 111 13.08 -15.75 9.05
C LEU A 111 13.64 -16.40 10.32
N GLN A 112 14.28 -17.58 10.24
CA GLN A 112 14.91 -18.25 11.38
C GLN A 112 16.01 -17.38 12.02
N VAL A 113 16.81 -16.69 11.20
CA VAL A 113 17.84 -15.77 11.69
C VAL A 113 17.18 -14.59 12.40
N ALA A 114 16.12 -14.00 11.83
CA ALA A 114 15.41 -12.88 12.43
C ALA A 114 14.78 -13.26 13.79
N GLU A 115 14.12 -14.41 13.88
CA GLU A 115 13.53 -14.92 15.12
C GLU A 115 14.57 -15.13 16.22
N THR A 116 15.77 -15.59 15.86
CA THR A 116 16.86 -15.77 16.83
C THR A 116 17.46 -14.42 17.23
N THR A 117 17.74 -13.56 16.26
CA THR A 117 18.46 -12.28 16.49
C THR A 117 17.60 -11.27 17.23
N ASN A 118 16.30 -11.23 16.94
CA ASN A 118 15.36 -10.26 17.51
C ASN A 118 14.42 -10.89 18.55
N HIS A 119 14.81 -12.03 19.13
CA HIS A 119 13.96 -12.79 20.07
C HIS A 119 13.40 -11.92 21.21
N GLU A 120 14.25 -11.11 21.87
CA GLU A 120 13.82 -10.26 22.98
C GLU A 120 12.78 -9.23 22.56
N VAL A 121 12.92 -8.65 21.35
CA VAL A 121 11.98 -7.67 20.80
C VAL A 121 10.64 -8.34 20.53
N TYR A 122 10.65 -9.47 19.84
CA TYR A 122 9.41 -10.17 19.49
C TYR A 122 8.68 -10.70 20.74
N GLU A 123 9.41 -11.20 21.73
CA GLU A 123 8.84 -11.63 23.01
C GLU A 123 8.23 -10.46 23.78
N PHE A 124 8.94 -9.32 23.88
CA PHE A 124 8.41 -8.10 24.49
C PHE A 124 7.11 -7.65 23.80
N LEU A 125 7.09 -7.56 22.47
CA LEU A 125 5.92 -7.12 21.72
C LEU A 125 4.73 -8.08 21.88
N ALA A 126 4.97 -9.38 21.86
CA ALA A 126 3.94 -10.40 22.06
C ALA A 126 3.33 -10.33 23.47
N MET A 127 4.18 -10.23 24.51
CA MET A 127 3.73 -10.13 25.90
C MET A 127 2.96 -8.84 26.16
N ALA A 128 3.45 -7.72 25.64
CA ALA A 128 2.77 -6.42 25.79
C ALA A 128 1.44 -6.40 25.04
N ALA A 129 1.40 -6.91 23.81
CA ALA A 129 0.17 -7.03 23.04
C ALA A 129 -0.89 -7.84 23.79
N ASN A 130 -0.52 -9.02 24.29
CA ASN A 130 -1.43 -9.85 25.10
C ASN A 130 -1.89 -9.16 26.37
N LYS A 131 -0.99 -8.47 27.10
CA LYS A 131 -1.32 -7.76 28.34
C LYS A 131 -2.33 -6.66 28.14
N TYR A 132 -2.18 -5.87 27.08
CA TYR A 132 -2.97 -4.65 26.86
C TYR A 132 -4.13 -4.83 25.85
N GLY A 133 -4.40 -6.06 25.41
CA GLY A 133 -5.51 -6.37 24.50
C GLY A 133 -5.26 -5.97 23.04
N MET A 134 -4.00 -5.94 22.60
CA MET A 134 -3.63 -5.70 21.22
C MET A 134 -3.54 -7.01 20.44
N GLY A 135 -3.81 -6.97 19.13
CA GLY A 135 -3.47 -8.08 18.22
C GLY A 135 -1.98 -8.13 17.95
N PHE A 136 -1.44 -9.35 17.78
CA PHE A 136 -0.02 -9.56 17.49
C PHE A 136 0.15 -10.46 16.26
N TRP A 137 0.81 -9.92 15.25
CA TRP A 137 1.19 -10.62 14.04
C TRP A 137 2.68 -10.96 14.10
N LYS A 138 2.98 -12.24 14.28
CA LYS A 138 4.35 -12.75 14.44
C LYS A 138 5.20 -12.53 13.18
N PRO A 139 6.54 -12.63 13.28
CA PRO A 139 7.43 -12.62 12.12
C PRO A 139 7.00 -13.65 11.06
N GLY A 140 7.00 -13.25 9.80
CA GLY A 140 6.56 -14.09 8.67
C GLY A 140 5.07 -14.08 8.37
N SER A 141 4.23 -13.49 9.23
CA SER A 141 2.77 -13.39 8.96
C SER A 141 2.45 -12.51 7.75
N GLY A 142 3.24 -11.47 7.51
CA GLY A 142 3.05 -10.58 6.37
C GLY A 142 3.45 -9.15 6.64
N ILE A 143 3.47 -8.38 5.58
CA ILE A 143 3.73 -6.94 5.60
C ILE A 143 2.51 -6.23 6.18
N ILE A 144 2.72 -5.35 7.17
CA ILE A 144 1.66 -4.66 7.92
C ILE A 144 0.50 -4.18 7.02
N HIS A 145 0.78 -3.51 5.90
CA HIS A 145 -0.26 -2.90 5.07
C HIS A 145 -1.08 -3.92 4.29
N GLN A 146 -0.49 -5.06 3.93
CA GLN A 146 -1.22 -6.17 3.32
C GLN A 146 -2.10 -6.87 4.35
N VAL A 147 -1.57 -7.14 5.54
CA VAL A 147 -2.33 -7.72 6.65
C VAL A 147 -3.50 -6.82 7.06
N VAL A 148 -3.28 -5.49 7.11
CA VAL A 148 -4.34 -4.52 7.41
C VAL A 148 -5.43 -4.54 6.33
N LEU A 149 -5.04 -4.55 5.05
CA LEU A 149 -5.99 -4.60 3.94
C LEU A 149 -6.83 -5.88 3.95
N GLU A 150 -6.18 -7.02 4.22
CA GLU A 150 -6.81 -8.35 4.21
C GLU A 150 -7.75 -8.60 5.41
N ASN A 151 -7.47 -7.99 6.57
CA ASN A 151 -8.14 -8.37 7.81
C ASN A 151 -8.90 -7.23 8.50
N TYR A 152 -8.52 -5.98 8.30
CA TYR A 152 -8.97 -4.89 9.17
C TYR A 152 -9.58 -3.69 8.47
N ALA A 153 -9.12 -3.36 7.25
CA ALA A 153 -9.65 -2.22 6.53
C ALA A 153 -11.11 -2.42 6.14
N PHE A 154 -11.89 -1.35 6.21
CA PHE A 154 -13.29 -1.33 5.78
C PHE A 154 -13.67 0.04 5.19
N PRO A 155 -14.60 0.11 4.22
CA PRO A 155 -14.97 1.35 3.58
C PRO A 155 -15.50 2.41 4.56
N GLY A 156 -15.02 3.64 4.43
CA GLY A 156 -15.46 4.76 5.26
C GLY A 156 -14.84 4.85 6.65
N GLY A 157 -14.03 3.87 7.07
CA GLY A 157 -13.33 3.90 8.36
C GLY A 157 -12.14 4.85 8.38
N LEU A 158 -11.57 5.05 9.58
CA LEU A 158 -10.35 5.85 9.82
C LEU A 158 -9.35 5.04 10.62
N ILE A 159 -8.15 4.84 10.08
CA ILE A 159 -7.03 4.18 10.76
C ILE A 159 -5.81 5.08 10.79
N ILE A 160 -5.09 5.07 11.91
CA ILE A 160 -3.72 5.61 11.96
C ILE A 160 -2.72 4.48 12.13
N GLY A 161 -1.52 4.66 11.59
CA GLY A 161 -0.47 3.66 11.70
C GLY A 161 0.92 4.26 11.80
N THR A 162 1.82 3.57 12.52
CA THR A 162 3.19 4.04 12.72
C THR A 162 4.11 3.77 11.53
N ASP A 163 3.53 3.63 10.35
CA ASP A 163 4.25 3.50 9.08
C ASP A 163 3.66 4.44 8.02
N SER A 164 4.52 5.03 7.20
CA SER A 164 4.13 6.01 6.18
C SER A 164 3.27 5.46 5.06
N HIS A 165 3.26 4.13 4.83
CA HIS A 165 2.44 3.48 3.81
C HIS A 165 1.09 2.95 4.34
N THR A 166 0.70 3.34 5.55
CA THR A 166 -0.66 3.12 6.09
C THR A 166 -1.76 3.50 5.08
N PRO A 167 -1.61 4.56 4.24
CA PRO A 167 -2.57 4.91 3.17
C PRO A 167 -2.94 3.78 2.19
N ASN A 168 -2.22 2.66 2.18
CA ASN A 168 -2.58 1.46 1.42
C ASN A 168 -4.07 1.03 1.61
N ALA A 169 -4.60 1.19 2.81
CA ALA A 169 -6.00 0.84 3.12
C ALA A 169 -7.03 1.75 2.42
N GLY A 170 -6.59 2.86 1.84
CA GLY A 170 -7.42 3.73 1.00
C GLY A 170 -7.92 3.04 -0.27
N GLY A 171 -7.25 1.97 -0.71
CA GLY A 171 -7.71 1.09 -1.79
C GLY A 171 -9.00 0.33 -1.47
N LEU A 172 -9.34 0.20 -0.19
CA LEU A 172 -10.62 -0.33 0.30
C LEU A 172 -11.53 0.80 0.85
N GLY A 173 -11.31 2.05 0.45
CA GLY A 173 -12.15 3.18 0.83
C GLY A 173 -12.02 3.64 2.29
N MET A 174 -10.94 3.31 2.98
CA MET A 174 -10.65 3.71 4.35
C MET A 174 -9.69 4.91 4.38
N ALA A 175 -9.97 5.97 5.13
CA ALA A 175 -8.97 6.98 5.39
C ALA A 175 -7.89 6.40 6.31
N ALA A 176 -6.67 6.31 5.79
CA ALA A 176 -5.59 5.62 6.50
C ALA A 176 -4.34 6.52 6.48
N ILE A 177 -3.81 6.82 7.65
CA ILE A 177 -2.83 7.89 7.79
C ILE A 177 -1.60 7.40 8.56
N GLY A 178 -0.42 7.64 7.98
CA GLY A 178 0.85 7.39 8.64
C GLY A 178 1.14 8.50 9.67
N VAL A 179 1.41 8.10 10.91
CA VAL A 179 1.65 9.02 12.04
C VAL A 179 2.91 8.65 12.82
N GLY A 180 3.33 9.52 13.71
CA GLY A 180 4.38 9.22 14.67
C GLY A 180 3.94 8.29 15.81
N GLY A 181 4.90 7.71 16.52
CA GLY A 181 4.59 6.83 17.66
C GLY A 181 3.82 7.55 18.77
N ALA A 182 4.06 8.83 19.00
CA ALA A 182 3.35 9.62 20.00
C ALA A 182 1.85 9.76 19.67
N ASP A 183 1.51 10.06 18.41
CA ASP A 183 0.11 10.14 17.97
C ASP A 183 -0.61 8.80 18.16
N ALA A 184 0.07 7.69 17.85
CA ALA A 184 -0.48 6.36 18.09
C ALA A 184 -0.77 6.12 19.59
N VAL A 185 0.12 6.54 20.47
CA VAL A 185 -0.06 6.44 21.93
C VAL A 185 -1.27 7.25 22.38
N ASP A 186 -1.42 8.49 21.92
CA ASP A 186 -2.54 9.35 22.30
C ASP A 186 -3.88 8.67 21.95
N VAL A 187 -4.00 8.09 20.77
CA VAL A 187 -5.20 7.36 20.37
C VAL A 187 -5.38 6.08 21.19
N MET A 188 -4.32 5.33 21.44
CA MET A 188 -4.37 4.12 22.28
C MET A 188 -4.82 4.40 23.72
N VAL A 189 -4.52 5.59 24.28
CA VAL A 189 -5.00 5.97 25.62
C VAL A 189 -6.39 6.64 25.62
N GLY A 190 -6.98 6.82 24.43
CA GLY A 190 -8.35 7.33 24.26
C GLY A 190 -8.44 8.84 23.99
N LEU A 191 -7.34 9.50 23.66
CA LEU A 191 -7.35 10.89 23.20
C LEU A 191 -7.69 10.96 21.70
N PRO A 192 -8.27 12.06 21.22
CA PRO A 192 -8.43 12.28 19.80
C PRO A 192 -7.06 12.51 19.13
N TRP A 193 -6.95 12.14 17.84
CA TRP A 193 -5.80 12.50 17.02
C TRP A 193 -6.04 13.89 16.41
N GLU A 194 -5.11 14.82 16.67
CA GLU A 194 -5.21 16.19 16.17
C GLU A 194 -4.59 16.32 14.77
N VAL A 195 -5.33 16.94 13.85
CA VAL A 195 -4.89 17.18 12.48
C VAL A 195 -5.39 18.51 11.96
N LEU A 196 -4.56 19.20 11.16
CA LEU A 196 -5.00 20.33 10.37
C LEU A 196 -6.00 19.83 9.30
N TRP A 197 -7.24 20.39 9.27
CA TRP A 197 -8.28 19.96 8.32
C TRP A 197 -7.74 20.02 6.90
N PRO A 198 -7.57 18.88 6.21
CA PRO A 198 -6.82 18.84 4.97
C PRO A 198 -7.57 19.51 3.81
N LYS A 199 -6.84 20.03 2.84
CA LYS A 199 -7.36 20.30 1.51
C LYS A 199 -7.65 18.98 0.79
N VAL A 200 -8.49 19.01 -0.24
CA VAL A 200 -8.84 17.82 -1.02
C VAL A 200 -8.41 18.03 -2.48
N LEU A 201 -7.48 17.18 -2.94
CA LEU A 201 -7.06 17.08 -4.32
C LEU A 201 -7.89 16.00 -5.02
N GLY A 202 -8.67 16.36 -6.00
CA GLY A 202 -9.41 15.42 -6.84
C GLY A 202 -8.53 14.84 -7.95
N VAL A 203 -8.50 13.51 -8.10
CA VAL A 203 -7.87 12.84 -9.24
C VAL A 203 -8.95 12.14 -10.05
N ARG A 204 -9.25 12.71 -11.21
CA ARG A 204 -10.26 12.17 -12.11
C ARG A 204 -9.64 11.11 -13.01
N LEU A 205 -10.15 9.88 -12.90
CA LEU A 205 -9.77 8.76 -13.75
C LEU A 205 -10.84 8.49 -14.80
N THR A 206 -10.42 8.37 -16.05
CA THR A 206 -11.28 8.01 -17.19
C THR A 206 -10.68 6.81 -17.94
N GLY A 207 -11.49 6.17 -18.77
CA GLY A 207 -11.03 5.02 -19.56
C GLY A 207 -10.72 3.78 -18.71
N LYS A 208 -9.89 2.89 -19.27
CA LYS A 208 -9.49 1.62 -18.64
C LYS A 208 -8.03 1.31 -18.94
N LEU A 209 -7.34 0.69 -18.01
CA LEU A 209 -5.99 0.16 -18.22
C LEU A 209 -6.00 -0.94 -19.28
N SER A 210 -4.92 -1.03 -20.06
CA SER A 210 -4.76 -2.05 -21.11
C SER A 210 -3.30 -2.43 -21.30
N GLY A 211 -3.07 -3.60 -21.90
CA GLY A 211 -1.73 -4.05 -22.23
C GLY A 211 -0.86 -4.27 -20.98
N TRP A 212 0.33 -3.69 -21.00
CA TRP A 212 1.32 -3.82 -19.92
C TRP A 212 1.08 -2.84 -18.75
N THR A 213 0.07 -1.97 -18.84
CA THR A 213 -0.21 -1.02 -17.76
C THR A 213 -0.93 -1.65 -16.58
N SER A 214 -0.68 -1.12 -15.39
CA SER A 214 -1.28 -1.55 -14.14
C SER A 214 -1.59 -0.35 -13.22
N GLY A 215 -2.15 -0.60 -12.06
CA GLY A 215 -2.36 0.43 -11.04
C GLY A 215 -1.07 1.17 -10.65
N LYS A 216 0.08 0.49 -10.73
CA LYS A 216 1.39 1.13 -10.51
C LYS A 216 1.63 2.30 -11.45
N ASP A 217 1.31 2.16 -12.72
CA ASP A 217 1.55 3.20 -13.72
C ASP A 217 0.71 4.46 -13.48
N VAL A 218 -0.48 4.30 -12.90
CA VAL A 218 -1.35 5.41 -12.52
C VAL A 218 -0.67 6.29 -11.48
N ILE A 219 -0.16 5.70 -10.41
CA ILE A 219 0.48 6.46 -9.33
C ILE A 219 1.86 6.99 -9.75
N LEU A 220 2.62 6.26 -10.57
CA LEU A 220 3.88 6.76 -11.12
C LEU A 220 3.63 7.98 -12.01
N LYS A 221 2.59 7.94 -12.85
CA LYS A 221 2.18 9.09 -13.67
C LYS A 221 1.80 10.28 -12.80
N LEU A 222 1.01 10.05 -11.76
CA LEU A 222 0.58 11.10 -10.83
C LEU A 222 1.78 11.71 -10.08
N ALA A 223 2.77 10.89 -9.67
CA ALA A 223 3.99 11.36 -9.04
C ALA A 223 4.80 12.29 -9.95
N GLY A 224 4.85 11.98 -11.25
CA GLY A 224 5.47 12.88 -12.23
C GLY A 224 4.76 14.21 -12.44
N ILE A 225 3.44 14.26 -12.17
CA ILE A 225 2.64 15.49 -12.27
C ILE A 225 2.76 16.34 -10.99
N LEU A 226 2.59 15.71 -9.81
CA LEU A 226 2.50 16.39 -8.52
C LEU A 226 3.85 16.58 -7.83
N THR A 227 4.87 15.82 -8.22
CA THR A 227 6.15 15.68 -7.52
C THR A 227 5.99 15.12 -6.09
N VAL A 228 7.08 15.02 -5.34
CA VAL A 228 7.12 14.47 -3.97
C VAL A 228 6.48 15.39 -2.91
N SER A 229 6.00 16.55 -3.28
CA SER A 229 5.43 17.54 -2.35
C SER A 229 4.04 18.05 -2.72
N GLY A 230 3.53 17.71 -3.90
CA GLY A 230 2.24 18.23 -4.40
C GLY A 230 1.02 17.78 -3.59
N GLY A 231 1.14 16.69 -2.83
CA GLY A 231 0.11 16.20 -1.92
C GLY A 231 0.17 16.75 -0.49
N THR A 232 1.14 17.59 -0.15
CA THR A 232 1.35 18.07 1.23
C THR A 232 0.11 18.76 1.79
N ASN A 233 -0.33 18.33 2.98
CA ASN A 233 -1.55 18.78 3.66
C ASN A 233 -2.84 18.57 2.84
N ARG A 234 -2.87 17.57 1.97
CA ARG A 234 -4.02 17.21 1.15
C ARG A 234 -4.41 15.76 1.34
N ILE A 235 -5.70 15.49 1.18
CA ILE A 235 -6.20 14.15 0.90
C ILE A 235 -6.36 14.04 -0.62
N VAL A 236 -5.81 12.98 -1.19
CA VAL A 236 -6.01 12.66 -2.61
C VAL A 236 -7.25 11.78 -2.73
N GLU A 237 -8.31 12.32 -3.31
CA GLU A 237 -9.55 11.61 -3.56
C GLU A 237 -9.68 11.26 -5.04
N TYR A 238 -9.74 9.96 -5.34
CA TYR A 238 -9.92 9.47 -6.69
C TYR A 238 -11.40 9.42 -7.05
N PHE A 239 -11.74 9.82 -8.27
CA PHE A 239 -13.12 9.83 -8.75
C PHE A 239 -13.19 9.63 -10.27
N GLY A 240 -14.40 9.55 -10.82
CA GLY A 240 -14.66 9.37 -12.24
C GLY A 240 -14.80 7.90 -12.65
N PRO A 241 -15.25 7.64 -13.89
CA PRO A 241 -15.66 6.30 -14.33
C PRO A 241 -14.49 5.29 -14.40
N GLY A 242 -13.24 5.78 -14.52
CA GLY A 242 -12.06 4.92 -14.54
C GLY A 242 -11.82 4.19 -13.23
N THR A 243 -12.31 4.71 -12.09
CA THR A 243 -12.13 4.06 -10.78
C THR A 243 -12.78 2.68 -10.72
N GLU A 244 -13.91 2.49 -11.36
CA GLU A 244 -14.65 1.22 -11.40
C GLU A 244 -13.93 0.12 -12.20
N SER A 245 -12.97 0.51 -13.07
CA SER A 245 -12.18 -0.42 -13.87
C SER A 245 -10.99 -1.00 -13.12
N LEU A 246 -10.63 -0.45 -11.95
CA LEU A 246 -9.49 -0.87 -11.15
C LEU A 246 -9.91 -1.89 -10.08
N SER A 247 -9.11 -2.93 -9.90
CA SER A 247 -9.27 -3.88 -8.79
C SER A 247 -9.06 -3.19 -7.42
N CYS A 248 -9.52 -3.82 -6.35
CA CYS A 248 -9.25 -3.33 -4.99
C CYS A 248 -7.73 -3.25 -4.71
N THR A 249 -6.96 -4.24 -5.14
CA THR A 249 -5.51 -4.29 -4.95
C THR A 249 -4.77 -3.27 -5.81
N ALA A 250 -5.23 -2.99 -7.04
CA ALA A 250 -4.70 -1.90 -7.86
C ALA A 250 -4.95 -0.53 -7.21
N LYS A 251 -6.14 -0.30 -6.64
CA LYS A 251 -6.45 0.90 -5.85
C LYS A 251 -5.55 1.02 -4.62
N ALA A 252 -5.28 -0.11 -3.94
CA ALA A 252 -4.38 -0.13 -2.79
C ALA A 252 -2.93 0.22 -3.18
N THR A 253 -2.43 -0.25 -4.33
CA THR A 253 -1.14 0.16 -4.89
C THR A 253 -1.08 1.68 -5.11
N ILE A 254 -2.14 2.26 -5.68
CA ILE A 254 -2.23 3.69 -5.96
C ILE A 254 -2.21 4.49 -4.66
N THR A 255 -3.03 4.14 -3.68
CA THR A 255 -3.11 4.85 -2.39
C THR A 255 -1.86 4.65 -1.54
N ASN A 256 -1.23 3.48 -1.60
CA ASN A 256 0.04 3.20 -0.93
C ASN A 256 1.11 4.22 -1.28
N MET A 257 1.32 4.47 -2.56
CA MET A 257 2.31 5.44 -3.03
C MET A 257 1.84 6.90 -2.96
N GLY A 258 0.64 7.18 -2.49
CA GLY A 258 0.22 8.52 -2.09
C GLY A 258 1.13 9.13 -1.02
N ALA A 259 1.76 8.29 -0.19
CA ALA A 259 2.80 8.71 0.75
C ALA A 259 4.00 9.39 0.05
N GLU A 260 4.35 8.97 -1.15
CA GLU A 260 5.46 9.54 -1.92
C GLU A 260 5.14 10.92 -2.52
N LEU A 261 3.87 11.31 -2.54
CA LEU A 261 3.42 12.64 -2.94
C LEU A 261 3.41 13.63 -1.76
N GLY A 262 3.72 13.18 -0.55
CA GLY A 262 3.57 13.93 0.70
C GLY A 262 2.11 14.09 1.13
N ALA A 263 1.17 13.32 0.57
CA ALA A 263 -0.24 13.39 0.91
C ALA A 263 -0.52 12.91 2.34
N THR A 264 -1.48 13.55 3.01
CA THR A 264 -1.98 13.13 4.32
C THR A 264 -2.56 11.72 4.23
N THR A 265 -3.38 11.47 3.22
CA THR A 265 -3.86 10.13 2.83
C THR A 265 -4.40 10.16 1.40
N SER A 266 -4.79 8.99 0.90
CA SER A 266 -5.45 8.83 -0.40
C SER A 266 -6.62 7.88 -0.25
N VAL A 267 -7.72 8.11 -0.98
CA VAL A 267 -8.94 7.31 -0.84
C VAL A 267 -9.65 7.12 -2.17
N PHE A 268 -10.23 5.93 -2.36
CA PHE A 268 -11.15 5.61 -3.45
C PHE A 268 -12.59 5.48 -2.94
N PRO A 269 -13.60 5.82 -3.77
CA PRO A 269 -15.00 5.58 -3.45
C PRO A 269 -15.29 4.08 -3.41
N PHE A 270 -16.23 3.69 -2.53
CA PHE A 270 -16.68 2.30 -2.44
C PHE A 270 -17.34 1.82 -3.73
N ASP A 271 -17.01 0.59 -4.14
CA ASP A 271 -17.59 -0.06 -5.31
C ASP A 271 -17.72 -1.59 -5.12
N SER A 272 -18.25 -2.26 -6.14
CA SER A 272 -18.45 -3.72 -6.12
C SER A 272 -17.14 -4.51 -6.00
N ARG A 273 -16.03 -4.02 -6.56
CA ARG A 273 -14.72 -4.71 -6.47
C ARG A 273 -14.17 -4.70 -5.05
N MET A 274 -14.43 -3.64 -4.29
CA MET A 274 -14.12 -3.62 -2.85
C MET A 274 -15.00 -4.60 -2.07
N ALA A 275 -16.30 -4.71 -2.40
CA ALA A 275 -17.19 -5.70 -1.80
C ALA A 275 -16.75 -7.13 -2.11
N ASP A 276 -16.33 -7.40 -3.34
CA ASP A 276 -15.81 -8.72 -3.75
C ASP A 276 -14.50 -9.07 -3.04
N TYR A 277 -13.59 -8.10 -2.85
CA TYR A 277 -12.38 -8.28 -2.06
C TYR A 277 -12.69 -8.60 -0.59
N LEU A 278 -13.63 -7.90 0.02
CA LEU A 278 -14.10 -8.20 1.38
C LEU A 278 -14.64 -9.62 1.48
N ARG A 279 -15.44 -10.08 0.51
CA ARG A 279 -15.95 -11.46 0.46
C ARG A 279 -14.82 -12.47 0.29
N ALA A 280 -13.91 -12.22 -0.62
CA ALA A 280 -12.78 -13.12 -0.88
C ALA A 280 -11.86 -13.28 0.33
N THR A 281 -11.76 -12.25 1.19
CA THR A 281 -10.98 -12.26 2.44
C THR A 281 -11.82 -12.64 3.67
N GLY A 282 -12.98 -13.31 3.49
CA GLY A 282 -13.79 -13.85 4.58
C GLY A 282 -14.62 -12.81 5.35
N ARG A 283 -14.78 -11.59 4.81
CA ARG A 283 -15.47 -10.47 5.46
C ARG A 283 -16.82 -10.15 4.81
N GLU A 284 -17.56 -11.18 4.47
CA GLU A 284 -18.89 -11.12 3.82
C GLU A 284 -19.87 -10.18 4.54
N GLU A 285 -19.87 -10.20 5.89
CA GLU A 285 -20.78 -9.38 6.66
C GLU A 285 -20.45 -7.90 6.55
N ILE A 286 -19.15 -7.55 6.53
CA ILE A 286 -18.70 -6.16 6.33
C ILE A 286 -19.07 -5.70 4.92
N ALA A 287 -18.95 -6.55 3.89
CA ALA A 287 -19.37 -6.23 2.54
C ALA A 287 -20.87 -5.87 2.50
N LYS A 288 -21.74 -6.69 3.11
CA LYS A 288 -23.18 -6.42 3.18
C LYS A 288 -23.53 -5.13 3.92
N LEU A 289 -22.85 -4.88 5.04
CA LEU A 289 -23.05 -3.65 5.80
C LEU A 289 -22.64 -2.41 4.98
N ALA A 290 -21.49 -2.45 4.28
CA ALA A 290 -21.04 -1.36 3.43
C ALA A 290 -21.98 -1.11 2.24
N GLU A 291 -22.46 -2.18 1.59
CA GLU A 291 -23.46 -2.10 0.52
C GLU A 291 -24.77 -1.45 1.00
N GLY A 292 -25.16 -1.70 2.23
CA GLY A 292 -26.36 -1.10 2.85
C GLY A 292 -26.27 0.42 3.06
N VAL A 293 -25.07 1.00 3.01
CA VAL A 293 -24.81 2.44 3.20
C VAL A 293 -23.95 3.04 2.08
N ALA A 294 -23.89 2.38 0.92
CA ALA A 294 -22.98 2.70 -0.18
C ALA A 294 -23.04 4.18 -0.62
N GLU A 295 -24.22 4.81 -0.60
CA GLU A 295 -24.40 6.23 -0.93
C GLU A 295 -23.63 7.20 0.01
N HIS A 296 -23.30 6.74 1.21
CA HIS A 296 -22.51 7.51 2.17
C HIS A 296 -21.00 7.25 2.05
N LEU A 297 -20.60 6.24 1.26
CA LEU A 297 -19.22 5.81 1.03
C LEU A 297 -18.67 6.27 -0.32
N VAL A 298 -19.33 7.26 -0.93
CA VAL A 298 -18.94 7.96 -2.15
C VAL A 298 -19.15 9.45 -1.95
N ALA A 299 -18.57 10.29 -2.81
CA ALA A 299 -18.87 11.74 -2.80
C ALA A 299 -20.36 12.01 -3.11
N ASP A 300 -20.88 13.17 -2.73
CA ASP A 300 -22.22 13.58 -3.12
C ASP A 300 -22.32 13.76 -4.64
N ALA A 301 -23.49 13.52 -5.22
CA ALA A 301 -23.69 13.56 -6.66
C ALA A 301 -23.32 14.91 -7.28
N GLU A 302 -23.57 15.99 -6.55
CA GLU A 302 -23.23 17.36 -6.96
C GLU A 302 -21.74 17.59 -7.06
N VAL A 303 -20.92 16.89 -6.24
CA VAL A 303 -19.46 16.94 -6.30
C VAL A 303 -18.99 16.31 -7.61
N ALA A 304 -19.52 15.15 -7.97
CA ALA A 304 -19.18 14.48 -9.22
C ALA A 304 -19.60 15.29 -10.46
N ALA A 305 -20.73 16.01 -10.37
CA ALA A 305 -21.25 16.85 -11.45
C ALA A 305 -20.49 18.17 -11.64
N ASN A 306 -19.89 18.72 -10.58
CA ASN A 306 -19.18 20.01 -10.60
C ASN A 306 -17.91 19.95 -9.74
N PRO A 307 -16.95 19.07 -10.04
CA PRO A 307 -15.82 18.79 -9.19
C PRO A 307 -14.96 20.02 -8.87
N GLU A 308 -14.84 20.97 -9.81
CA GLU A 308 -14.09 22.20 -9.65
C GLU A 308 -14.62 23.16 -8.58
N LYS A 309 -15.83 22.91 -8.05
CA LYS A 309 -16.41 23.70 -6.95
C LYS A 309 -16.07 23.12 -5.58
N PHE A 310 -15.66 21.85 -5.52
CA PHE A 310 -15.55 21.10 -4.27
C PHE A 310 -14.14 20.62 -3.98
N TYR A 311 -13.33 20.36 -5.01
CA TYR A 311 -11.91 20.05 -4.84
C TYR A 311 -11.07 21.34 -4.88
N ASP A 312 -9.99 21.38 -4.11
CA ASP A 312 -9.06 22.53 -4.12
C ASP A 312 -8.21 22.56 -5.38
N ASP A 313 -7.91 21.39 -5.95
CA ASP A 313 -7.26 21.19 -7.24
C ASP A 313 -7.74 19.90 -7.88
N ILE A 314 -7.61 19.76 -9.20
CA ILE A 314 -7.99 18.57 -9.96
C ILE A 314 -6.85 18.15 -10.90
N VAL A 315 -6.57 16.86 -10.93
CA VAL A 315 -5.71 16.22 -11.92
C VAL A 315 -6.55 15.21 -12.70
N GLU A 316 -6.39 15.17 -14.03
CA GLU A 316 -7.07 14.20 -14.88
C GLU A 316 -6.06 13.20 -15.46
N ILE A 317 -6.39 11.90 -15.43
CA ILE A 317 -5.61 10.82 -16.04
C ILE A 317 -6.56 9.94 -16.85
N ASP A 318 -6.32 9.85 -18.16
CA ASP A 318 -6.98 8.89 -19.03
C ASP A 318 -6.19 7.58 -19.03
N LEU A 319 -6.77 6.56 -18.43
CA LEU A 319 -6.17 5.22 -18.31
C LEU A 319 -5.99 4.54 -19.66
N SER A 320 -6.77 4.92 -20.68
CA SER A 320 -6.76 4.28 -22.01
C SER A 320 -5.51 4.62 -22.83
N ILE A 321 -4.88 5.76 -22.54
CA ILE A 321 -3.66 6.22 -23.23
C ILE A 321 -2.41 6.12 -22.35
N LEU A 322 -2.57 5.59 -21.14
CA LEU A 322 -1.44 5.39 -20.24
C LEU A 322 -0.55 4.28 -20.79
N GLU A 323 0.75 4.48 -20.74
CA GLU A 323 1.75 3.46 -21.07
C GLU A 323 2.55 3.06 -19.81
N PRO A 324 3.25 1.93 -19.82
CA PRO A 324 4.07 1.52 -18.68
C PRO A 324 5.13 2.56 -18.36
N HIS A 325 5.30 2.88 -17.08
CA HIS A 325 6.23 3.87 -16.58
C HIS A 325 7.35 3.25 -15.74
N ILE A 326 8.47 3.95 -15.71
CA ILE A 326 9.62 3.68 -14.85
C ILE A 326 10.07 4.99 -14.23
N VAL A 327 10.38 4.98 -12.93
CA VAL A 327 10.83 6.17 -12.20
C VAL A 327 12.21 5.96 -11.62
N GLY A 328 12.91 7.06 -11.39
CA GLY A 328 14.24 7.08 -10.79
C GLY A 328 15.35 7.49 -11.77
N PRO A 329 16.61 7.47 -11.31
CA PRO A 329 17.01 7.04 -9.97
C PRO A 329 16.80 8.12 -8.89
N HIS A 330 16.94 7.75 -7.62
CA HIS A 330 17.06 8.62 -6.46
C HIS A 330 15.81 9.38 -6.02
N THR A 331 14.75 9.43 -6.83
CA THR A 331 13.48 10.06 -6.48
C THR A 331 12.31 9.36 -7.21
N PRO A 332 11.13 9.23 -6.57
CA PRO A 332 9.99 8.55 -7.18
C PRO A 332 9.20 9.42 -8.17
N ASP A 333 9.54 10.69 -8.33
CA ASP A 333 8.90 11.64 -9.26
C ASP A 333 9.69 11.88 -10.56
N LEU A 334 10.86 11.29 -10.71
CA LEU A 334 11.61 11.31 -11.97
C LEU A 334 11.05 10.23 -12.91
N VAL A 335 9.93 10.55 -13.53
CA VAL A 335 9.07 9.64 -14.30
C VAL A 335 9.38 9.69 -15.78
N ARG A 336 9.37 8.52 -16.44
CA ARG A 336 9.37 8.38 -17.90
C ARG A 336 8.65 7.13 -18.35
N PRO A 337 8.13 7.09 -19.58
CA PRO A 337 7.68 5.85 -20.20
C PRO A 337 8.81 4.82 -20.32
N VAL A 338 8.50 3.54 -20.17
CA VAL A 338 9.48 2.44 -20.37
C VAL A 338 10.11 2.51 -21.77
N SER A 339 9.33 2.94 -22.77
CA SER A 339 9.82 3.14 -24.15
C SER A 339 10.97 4.13 -24.28
N GLN A 340 11.12 5.07 -23.34
CA GLN A 340 12.19 6.08 -23.34
C GLN A 340 13.41 5.67 -22.51
N MET A 341 13.32 4.62 -21.70
CA MET A 341 14.38 4.26 -20.75
C MET A 341 15.74 4.01 -21.41
N ALA A 342 15.77 3.31 -22.54
CA ALA A 342 17.01 3.02 -23.28
C ALA A 342 17.75 4.28 -23.78
N THR A 343 17.01 5.35 -24.06
CA THR A 343 17.59 6.65 -24.43
C THR A 343 18.07 7.38 -23.18
N ASP A 344 17.28 7.40 -22.13
CA ASP A 344 17.55 8.13 -20.89
C ASP A 344 18.80 7.63 -20.15
N VAL A 345 19.02 6.31 -20.09
CA VAL A 345 20.23 5.77 -19.45
C VAL A 345 21.50 6.22 -20.14
N LYS A 346 21.49 6.36 -21.46
CA LYS A 346 22.62 6.86 -22.26
C LYS A 346 22.82 8.37 -22.08
N THR A 347 21.73 9.12 -22.15
CA THR A 347 21.75 10.59 -22.03
C THR A 347 22.24 11.04 -20.66
N ASN A 348 21.79 10.35 -19.59
CA ASN A 348 22.12 10.71 -18.21
C ASN A 348 23.31 9.92 -17.65
N ASN A 349 23.93 9.06 -18.46
CA ASN A 349 25.10 8.28 -18.05
C ASN A 349 24.84 7.36 -16.85
N TYR A 350 23.63 6.78 -16.76
CA TYR A 350 23.29 5.81 -15.72
C TYR A 350 23.92 4.44 -16.02
N PRO A 351 24.23 3.62 -14.99
CA PRO A 351 24.63 2.23 -15.22
C PRO A 351 23.56 1.48 -16.01
N ILE A 352 23.94 0.96 -17.17
CA ILE A 352 23.01 0.34 -18.14
C ILE A 352 22.61 -1.07 -17.67
N ASP A 353 23.56 -1.81 -17.10
CA ASP A 353 23.33 -3.17 -16.63
C ASP A 353 22.58 -3.16 -15.29
N ILE A 354 21.56 -3.99 -15.20
CA ILE A 354 20.77 -4.19 -13.99
C ILE A 354 21.45 -5.31 -13.20
N THR A 355 21.74 -5.06 -11.94
CA THR A 355 22.43 -6.02 -11.07
C THR A 355 21.50 -6.84 -10.20
N ALA A 356 20.27 -6.37 -9.97
CA ALA A 356 19.21 -7.11 -9.30
C ALA A 356 17.83 -6.59 -9.69
N ALA A 357 16.86 -7.47 -9.74
CA ALA A 357 15.43 -7.18 -9.92
C ALA A 357 14.62 -7.74 -8.74
N LEU A 358 13.73 -6.92 -8.18
CA LEU A 358 12.97 -7.28 -6.99
C LEU A 358 11.50 -6.91 -7.17
N ILE A 359 10.59 -7.87 -6.95
CA ILE A 359 9.15 -7.62 -6.94
C ILE A 359 8.55 -7.90 -5.56
N GLY A 360 7.41 -7.27 -5.27
CA GLY A 360 6.71 -7.39 -4.00
C GLY A 360 6.71 -6.11 -3.18
N SER A 361 7.01 -6.20 -1.88
CA SER A 361 6.81 -5.15 -0.89
C SER A 361 5.31 -4.87 -0.65
N CYS A 362 4.97 -3.96 0.26
CA CYS A 362 3.55 -3.63 0.52
C CYS A 362 2.82 -3.04 -0.69
N THR A 363 3.53 -2.47 -1.65
CA THR A 363 2.95 -1.77 -2.79
C THR A 363 2.45 -2.73 -3.87
N ASN A 364 3.23 -3.78 -4.19
CA ASN A 364 2.96 -4.68 -5.32
C ASN A 364 3.25 -6.15 -4.97
N SER A 365 2.51 -6.68 -4.03
CA SER A 365 2.66 -8.08 -3.57
C SER A 365 1.32 -8.81 -3.40
N SER A 366 0.25 -8.26 -3.97
CA SER A 366 -1.06 -8.89 -3.98
C SER A 366 -1.09 -10.14 -4.87
N TYR A 367 -2.17 -10.91 -4.75
CA TYR A 367 -2.41 -12.06 -5.64
C TYR A 367 -2.39 -11.66 -7.13
N GLU A 368 -3.04 -10.53 -7.46
CA GLU A 368 -3.05 -9.98 -8.82
C GLU A 368 -1.66 -9.56 -9.30
N ASP A 369 -0.91 -8.83 -8.48
CA ASP A 369 0.45 -8.38 -8.82
C ASP A 369 1.38 -9.54 -9.13
N ILE A 370 1.39 -10.55 -8.25
CA ILE A 370 2.20 -11.75 -8.42
C ILE A 370 1.68 -12.57 -9.61
N GLY A 371 0.37 -12.62 -9.84
CA GLY A 371 -0.26 -13.27 -10.97
C GLY A 371 0.19 -12.70 -12.32
N ARG A 372 0.26 -11.36 -12.44
CA ARG A 372 0.76 -10.68 -13.66
C ARG A 372 2.24 -10.99 -13.90
N ALA A 373 3.07 -10.94 -12.87
CA ALA A 373 4.49 -11.30 -12.95
C ALA A 373 4.67 -12.80 -13.33
N ALA A 374 3.88 -13.69 -12.72
CA ALA A 374 3.89 -15.14 -13.03
C ALA A 374 3.45 -15.42 -14.47
N ASN A 375 2.49 -14.66 -15.02
CA ASN A 375 2.12 -14.78 -16.42
C ASN A 375 3.28 -14.45 -17.36
N VAL A 376 4.04 -13.38 -17.08
CA VAL A 376 5.28 -13.06 -17.82
C VAL A 376 6.29 -14.19 -17.69
N ALA A 377 6.50 -14.72 -16.49
CA ALA A 377 7.42 -15.83 -16.22
C ALA A 377 7.04 -17.10 -16.99
N ARG A 378 5.75 -17.46 -17.03
CA ARG A 378 5.23 -18.60 -17.78
C ARG A 378 5.46 -18.48 -19.29
N GLN A 379 5.23 -17.31 -19.86
CA GLN A 379 5.51 -17.03 -21.25
C GLN A 379 7.02 -17.10 -21.55
N ALA A 380 7.85 -16.53 -20.65
CA ALA A 380 9.31 -16.59 -20.77
C ALA A 380 9.82 -18.05 -20.75
N LYS A 381 9.38 -18.85 -19.80
CA LYS A 381 9.71 -20.28 -19.71
C LYS A 381 9.34 -21.03 -20.99
N ALA A 382 8.15 -20.78 -21.56
CA ALA A 382 7.72 -21.41 -22.80
C ALA A 382 8.64 -21.08 -24.00
N LYS A 383 9.35 -19.95 -23.94
CA LYS A 383 10.34 -19.53 -24.94
C LYS A 383 11.80 -19.91 -24.56
N GLY A 384 11.99 -20.65 -23.47
CA GLY A 384 13.34 -21.03 -22.99
C GLY A 384 14.12 -19.87 -22.39
N LEU A 385 13.45 -18.80 -21.95
CA LEU A 385 14.07 -17.64 -21.31
C LEU A 385 14.07 -17.83 -19.78
N ALA A 386 15.11 -17.30 -19.14
CA ALA A 386 15.25 -17.22 -17.68
C ALA A 386 15.82 -15.84 -17.30
N ALA A 387 15.69 -15.49 -16.02
CA ALA A 387 16.28 -14.27 -15.50
C ALA A 387 17.81 -14.29 -15.67
N LYS A 388 18.35 -13.22 -16.21
CA LYS A 388 19.81 -13.05 -16.42
C LYS A 388 20.52 -12.45 -15.21
N ILE A 389 19.76 -11.99 -14.26
CA ILE A 389 20.22 -11.32 -13.03
C ILE A 389 19.49 -11.90 -11.82
N PRO A 390 20.00 -11.75 -10.61
CA PRO A 390 19.26 -12.09 -9.39
C PRO A 390 17.86 -11.49 -9.42
N PHE A 391 16.85 -12.35 -9.29
CA PHE A 391 15.44 -11.98 -9.30
C PHE A 391 14.78 -12.44 -8.00
N MET A 392 14.25 -11.51 -7.23
CA MET A 392 13.71 -11.76 -5.90
C MET A 392 12.21 -11.42 -5.83
N VAL A 393 11.46 -12.25 -5.11
CA VAL A 393 10.00 -12.17 -5.00
C VAL A 393 9.61 -12.12 -3.53
N THR A 394 8.91 -11.07 -3.11
CA THR A 394 8.39 -10.94 -1.75
C THR A 394 6.87 -11.00 -1.77
N PRO A 395 6.24 -12.10 -1.30
CA PRO A 395 4.79 -12.16 -1.10
C PRO A 395 4.34 -11.16 -0.02
N GLY A 396 3.11 -10.65 -0.13
CA GLY A 396 2.61 -9.62 0.77
C GLY A 396 2.24 -10.12 2.17
N SER A 397 1.76 -11.34 2.25
CA SER A 397 1.33 -11.99 3.48
C SER A 397 1.43 -13.49 3.36
N GLU A 398 1.27 -14.19 4.47
CA GLU A 398 1.21 -15.65 4.47
C GLU A 398 -0.02 -16.15 3.71
N GLN A 399 -1.14 -15.45 3.81
CA GLN A 399 -2.34 -15.71 3.03
C GLN A 399 -2.05 -15.64 1.51
N VAL A 400 -1.38 -14.59 1.05
CA VAL A 400 -0.99 -14.47 -0.36
C VAL A 400 0.02 -15.55 -0.72
N ARG A 401 1.06 -15.77 0.09
CA ARG A 401 2.11 -16.76 -0.17
C ARG A 401 1.52 -18.18 -0.35
N ALA A 402 0.68 -18.62 0.59
CA ALA A 402 0.05 -19.93 0.52
C ALA A 402 -0.86 -20.05 -0.72
N THR A 403 -1.60 -18.98 -1.03
CA THR A 403 -2.50 -18.94 -2.19
C THR A 403 -1.74 -19.02 -3.52
N ILE A 404 -0.69 -18.21 -3.71
CA ILE A 404 0.10 -18.23 -4.96
C ILE A 404 0.93 -19.51 -5.12
N GLU A 405 1.34 -20.15 -4.01
CA GLU A 405 1.96 -21.47 -4.03
C GLU A 405 0.96 -22.53 -4.48
N ARG A 406 -0.21 -22.61 -3.84
CA ARG A 406 -1.31 -23.54 -4.19
C ARG A 406 -1.73 -23.39 -5.65
N ASP A 407 -1.77 -22.19 -6.19
CA ASP A 407 -2.24 -21.89 -7.54
C ASP A 407 -1.12 -21.95 -8.59
N GLY A 408 0.11 -22.31 -8.19
CA GLY A 408 1.26 -22.54 -9.06
C GLY A 408 1.95 -21.27 -9.56
N LEU A 409 1.52 -20.09 -9.12
CA LEU A 409 2.10 -18.80 -9.55
C LEU A 409 3.55 -18.65 -9.07
N LEU A 410 3.83 -19.13 -7.86
CA LEU A 410 5.17 -19.11 -7.29
C LEU A 410 6.12 -20.01 -8.08
N ALA A 411 5.68 -21.21 -8.46
CA ALA A 411 6.46 -22.14 -9.27
C ALA A 411 6.80 -21.57 -10.67
N ASP A 412 5.94 -20.75 -11.26
CA ASP A 412 6.24 -20.07 -12.54
C ASP A 412 7.38 -19.06 -12.38
N LEU A 413 7.40 -18.28 -11.27
CA LEU A 413 8.46 -17.32 -10.98
C LEU A 413 9.79 -18.01 -10.64
N GLU A 414 9.76 -19.08 -9.84
CA GLU A 414 10.93 -19.90 -9.52
C GLU A 414 11.52 -20.57 -10.77
N ALA A 415 10.67 -20.97 -11.70
CA ALA A 415 11.10 -21.63 -12.95
C ALA A 415 11.95 -20.73 -13.86
N ILE A 416 11.88 -19.42 -13.74
CA ILE A 416 12.75 -18.48 -14.44
C ILE A 416 13.92 -18.00 -13.58
N GLY A 417 14.12 -18.53 -12.36
CA GLY A 417 15.20 -18.19 -11.45
C GLY A 417 14.82 -17.24 -10.30
N GLY A 418 13.52 -17.06 -10.02
CA GLY A 418 13.06 -16.27 -8.90
C GLY A 418 13.42 -16.87 -7.55
N THR A 419 13.89 -16.07 -6.61
CA THR A 419 14.14 -16.43 -5.21
C THR A 419 13.07 -15.81 -4.32
N VAL A 420 12.38 -16.64 -3.55
CA VAL A 420 11.30 -16.18 -2.64
C VAL A 420 11.92 -15.68 -1.34
N LEU A 421 11.59 -14.45 -0.97
CA LEU A 421 11.95 -13.82 0.30
C LEU A 421 10.85 -13.98 1.34
N ALA A 422 11.18 -13.71 2.60
CA ALA A 422 10.20 -13.69 3.69
C ALA A 422 9.14 -12.59 3.45
N ASN A 423 7.92 -12.83 3.95
CA ASN A 423 6.79 -11.89 3.89
C ASN A 423 7.06 -10.69 4.81
N ALA A 424 7.91 -9.78 4.37
CA ALA A 424 8.43 -8.67 5.17
C ALA A 424 8.81 -7.49 4.27
N CYS A 425 9.01 -6.31 4.87
CA CYS A 425 9.47 -5.14 4.13
C CYS A 425 10.88 -5.32 3.55
N GLY A 426 11.78 -6.02 4.24
CA GLY A 426 13.08 -6.46 3.74
C GLY A 426 13.85 -5.40 2.94
N PRO A 427 14.22 -5.68 1.69
CA PRO A 427 14.99 -4.75 0.86
C PRO A 427 14.33 -3.38 0.64
N CYS A 428 12.99 -3.28 0.74
CA CYS A 428 12.28 -2.01 0.57
C CYS A 428 12.68 -0.96 1.62
N ILE A 429 13.06 -1.40 2.83
CA ILE A 429 13.46 -0.52 3.93
C ILE A 429 14.95 -0.62 4.28
N GLY A 430 15.75 -1.25 3.44
CA GLY A 430 17.19 -1.40 3.69
C GLY A 430 17.56 -2.61 4.53
N GLN A 431 16.63 -3.49 4.86
CA GLN A 431 16.90 -4.79 5.47
C GLN A 431 17.29 -5.81 4.39
N TRP A 432 18.43 -5.56 3.75
CA TRP A 432 18.96 -6.38 2.69
C TRP A 432 20.49 -6.51 2.80
N GLU A 433 20.96 -7.74 2.87
CA GLU A 433 22.38 -8.07 2.79
C GLU A 433 22.70 -8.63 1.39
N ARG A 434 23.14 -7.75 0.49
CA ARG A 434 23.57 -8.17 -0.84
C ARG A 434 24.85 -8.98 -0.75
N THR A 435 24.90 -10.08 -1.50
CA THR A 435 26.06 -10.98 -1.57
C THR A 435 26.98 -10.67 -2.78
N ASP A 436 26.47 -9.92 -3.73
CA ASP A 436 27.16 -9.47 -4.93
C ASP A 436 27.88 -8.13 -4.69
N SER A 437 28.86 -8.06 -3.90
CA SER A 437 29.51 -6.90 -3.28
C SER A 437 29.92 -5.77 -4.24
N HIS A 438 28.95 -4.97 -4.68
CA HIS A 438 29.17 -3.74 -5.45
C HIS A 438 29.15 -2.47 -4.57
N LYS A 439 29.61 -2.56 -3.33
CA LYS A 439 29.47 -1.49 -2.34
C LYS A 439 30.04 -0.15 -2.75
N ASP A 440 31.06 -0.13 -3.59
CA ASP A 440 31.76 1.09 -4.01
C ASP A 440 31.64 1.41 -5.51
N GLU A 441 30.88 0.62 -6.26
CA GLU A 441 30.70 0.79 -7.69
C GLU A 441 29.29 1.28 -8.03
N PRO A 442 29.13 2.20 -9.01
CA PRO A 442 27.83 2.53 -9.56
C PRO A 442 27.16 1.29 -10.14
N ASN A 443 25.94 1.05 -9.74
CA ASN A 443 25.14 -0.07 -10.27
C ASN A 443 23.67 0.32 -10.33
N SER A 444 22.87 -0.37 -11.12
CA SER A 444 21.44 -0.17 -11.21
C SER A 444 20.68 -1.37 -10.66
N ILE A 445 19.63 -1.12 -9.91
CA ILE A 445 18.62 -2.11 -9.52
C ILE A 445 17.24 -1.66 -9.99
N LEU A 446 16.37 -2.61 -10.25
CA LEU A 446 14.98 -2.34 -10.61
C LEU A 446 14.03 -3.05 -9.66
N THR A 447 13.07 -2.31 -9.08
CA THR A 447 12.16 -2.85 -8.07
C THR A 447 10.70 -2.48 -8.36
N SER A 448 9.76 -3.20 -7.79
CA SER A 448 8.35 -2.78 -7.74
C SER A 448 7.99 -2.06 -6.43
N TYR A 449 8.97 -1.61 -5.69
CA TYR A 449 8.81 -0.95 -4.40
C TYR A 449 8.20 0.45 -4.51
N ASN A 450 8.27 1.22 -3.45
CA ASN A 450 7.68 2.57 -3.37
C ASN A 450 8.73 3.67 -3.30
N ARG A 451 9.92 3.42 -2.76
CA ARG A 451 11.00 4.39 -2.54
C ARG A 451 12.31 3.96 -3.15
N ASN A 452 13.03 4.94 -3.70
CA ASN A 452 14.31 4.73 -4.39
C ASN A 452 15.37 5.79 -4.03
N PHE A 453 15.26 6.41 -2.85
CA PHE A 453 16.25 7.37 -2.38
C PHE A 453 17.65 6.73 -2.26
N PRO A 454 18.74 7.51 -2.35
CA PRO A 454 20.09 7.00 -2.16
C PRO A 454 20.24 6.21 -0.86
N LYS A 455 20.90 5.06 -0.89
CA LYS A 455 21.09 4.12 0.23
C LYS A 455 19.81 3.38 0.69
N ARG A 456 18.65 3.62 0.09
CA ARG A 456 17.37 3.11 0.60
C ARG A 456 17.32 1.59 0.68
N ASN A 457 17.78 0.88 -0.35
CA ASN A 457 17.57 -0.56 -0.46
C ASN A 457 18.73 -1.39 0.10
N ASP A 458 19.97 -1.08 -0.29
CA ASP A 458 21.16 -1.88 0.02
C ASP A 458 22.23 -1.12 0.84
N GLY A 459 21.93 0.11 1.25
CA GLY A 459 22.87 0.96 1.97
C GLY A 459 23.98 1.58 1.11
N ASN A 460 24.08 1.23 -0.18
CA ASN A 460 25.09 1.76 -1.09
C ASN A 460 24.63 3.08 -1.73
N PRO A 461 25.34 4.21 -1.52
CA PRO A 461 24.96 5.51 -2.09
C PRO A 461 25.10 5.56 -3.62
N ARG A 462 25.80 4.61 -4.23
CA ARG A 462 26.06 4.53 -5.67
C ARG A 462 25.09 3.61 -6.40
N THR A 463 24.16 2.99 -5.70
CA THR A 463 23.08 2.20 -6.29
C THR A 463 22.01 3.14 -6.87
N HIS A 464 21.81 3.06 -8.18
CA HIS A 464 20.72 3.71 -8.89
C HIS A 464 19.49 2.81 -8.83
N ALA A 465 18.59 3.08 -7.90
CA ALA A 465 17.36 2.33 -7.76
C ALA A 465 16.26 2.92 -8.65
N PHE A 466 15.66 2.06 -9.49
CA PHE A 466 14.52 2.38 -10.33
C PHE A 466 13.29 1.63 -9.87
N ILE A 467 12.11 2.15 -10.19
CA ILE A 467 10.83 1.57 -9.79
C ILE A 467 9.91 1.44 -11.01
N ALA A 468 9.29 0.27 -11.18
CA ALA A 468 8.26 -0.01 -12.17
C ALA A 468 7.24 -1.02 -11.62
N SER A 469 6.25 -1.40 -12.41
CA SER A 469 5.30 -2.46 -12.04
C SER A 469 5.97 -3.85 -11.99
N PRO A 470 5.43 -4.81 -11.22
CA PRO A 470 6.03 -6.15 -11.08
C PRO A 470 6.25 -6.87 -12.41
N GLU A 471 5.30 -6.81 -13.33
CA GLU A 471 5.40 -7.41 -14.65
C GLU A 471 6.50 -6.78 -15.51
N VAL A 472 6.67 -5.45 -15.41
CA VAL A 472 7.76 -4.74 -16.09
C VAL A 472 9.11 -5.10 -15.47
N VAL A 473 9.20 -5.15 -14.16
CA VAL A 473 10.42 -5.60 -13.44
C VAL A 473 10.79 -7.03 -13.86
N THR A 474 9.81 -7.92 -13.94
CA THR A 474 10.03 -9.31 -14.38
C THR A 474 10.54 -9.37 -15.81
N ALA A 475 9.97 -8.59 -16.73
CA ALA A 475 10.45 -8.52 -18.11
C ALA A 475 11.88 -7.99 -18.20
N PHE A 476 12.25 -6.97 -17.43
CA PHE A 476 13.64 -6.49 -17.36
C PHE A 476 14.60 -7.50 -16.73
N ALA A 477 14.15 -8.33 -15.79
CA ALA A 477 14.98 -9.40 -15.21
C ALA A 477 15.44 -10.42 -16.27
N LEU A 478 14.59 -10.67 -17.29
CA LEU A 478 14.91 -11.55 -18.41
C LEU A 478 15.98 -10.98 -19.38
N ILE A 479 16.11 -9.66 -19.46
CA ILE A 479 17.12 -8.97 -20.29
C ILE A 479 18.36 -8.60 -19.49
N GLY A 480 18.20 -8.13 -18.25
CA GLY A 480 19.29 -7.69 -17.36
C GLY A 480 19.90 -6.35 -17.72
N SER A 481 19.26 -5.54 -18.57
CA SER A 481 19.82 -4.29 -19.07
C SER A 481 18.73 -3.28 -19.44
N PHE A 482 19.00 -1.99 -19.22
CA PHE A 482 18.19 -0.87 -19.69
C PHE A 482 18.48 -0.47 -21.15
N ALA A 483 19.40 -1.15 -21.83
CA ALA A 483 19.80 -0.82 -23.21
C ALA A 483 18.67 -1.00 -24.24
N THR A 484 17.69 -1.84 -23.95
CA THR A 484 16.56 -2.18 -24.81
C THR A 484 15.25 -2.20 -24.04
N ASN A 485 14.13 -2.09 -24.75
CA ASN A 485 12.79 -2.21 -24.15
C ASN A 485 12.34 -3.68 -24.14
N PRO A 486 12.25 -4.34 -22.96
CA PRO A 486 11.87 -5.76 -22.89
C PRO A 486 10.46 -6.03 -23.36
N LEU A 487 9.55 -5.03 -23.29
CA LEU A 487 8.15 -5.18 -23.68
C LEU A 487 7.95 -5.37 -25.18
N THR A 488 8.95 -4.99 -25.99
CA THR A 488 8.96 -5.15 -27.44
C THR A 488 9.94 -6.22 -27.90
N GLU A 489 11.10 -6.34 -27.25
CA GLU A 489 12.22 -7.18 -27.68
C GLU A 489 12.01 -8.67 -27.38
N LEU A 490 11.35 -9.01 -26.28
CA LEU A 490 11.16 -10.41 -25.86
C LEU A 490 10.04 -11.11 -26.63
N GLY A 491 9.19 -10.36 -27.35
CA GLY A 491 8.04 -10.91 -28.03
C GLY A 491 7.03 -11.58 -27.08
N LEU A 492 6.96 -11.10 -25.85
CA LEU A 492 5.96 -11.52 -24.86
C LEU A 492 4.67 -10.74 -25.06
N GLU A 493 3.56 -11.38 -24.78
CA GLU A 493 2.26 -10.73 -24.76
C GLU A 493 2.06 -9.97 -23.44
N ALA A 494 1.20 -8.96 -23.45
CA ALA A 494 0.82 -8.24 -22.23
C ALA A 494 0.24 -9.21 -21.19
N PRO A 495 0.67 -9.11 -19.93
CA PRO A 495 0.25 -10.07 -18.91
C PRO A 495 -1.21 -9.88 -18.53
N SER A 496 -1.88 -11.01 -18.26
CA SER A 496 -3.19 -11.06 -17.61
C SER A 496 -3.11 -11.84 -16.32
N ALA A 497 -3.93 -11.47 -15.35
CA ALA A 497 -4.09 -12.19 -14.10
C ALA A 497 -5.53 -12.05 -13.58
N GLU A 498 -5.93 -12.99 -12.74
CA GLU A 498 -7.17 -12.87 -11.97
C GLU A 498 -6.95 -11.87 -10.83
N GLU A 499 -7.93 -11.02 -10.56
CA GLU A 499 -7.89 -10.07 -9.45
C GLU A 499 -7.93 -10.79 -8.10
N LEU A 500 -8.72 -11.85 -8.04
CA LEU A 500 -8.97 -12.66 -6.85
C LEU A 500 -8.80 -14.15 -7.18
N PRO A 501 -8.32 -14.97 -6.24
CA PRO A 501 -8.17 -16.40 -6.49
C PRO A 501 -9.53 -17.08 -6.63
N ALA A 502 -9.74 -17.81 -7.74
CA ALA A 502 -11.01 -18.47 -8.05
C ALA A 502 -11.47 -19.48 -6.97
N ARG A 503 -10.54 -20.03 -6.20
CA ARG A 503 -10.79 -20.97 -5.09
C ARG A 503 -10.81 -20.31 -3.71
N GLY A 504 -10.87 -18.97 -3.65
CA GLY A 504 -10.68 -18.20 -2.43
C GLY A 504 -9.22 -18.20 -1.95
N PHE A 505 -8.93 -17.37 -0.96
CA PHE A 505 -7.60 -17.33 -0.35
C PHE A 505 -7.35 -18.57 0.52
N ASP A 506 -6.10 -18.99 0.57
CA ASP A 506 -5.57 -19.96 1.53
C ASP A 506 -4.93 -19.18 2.69
N HIS A 507 -5.17 -19.61 3.90
CA HIS A 507 -4.70 -18.86 5.08
C HIS A 507 -3.28 -19.26 5.55
N GLY A 508 -2.70 -20.31 4.95
CA GLY A 508 -1.37 -20.80 5.29
C GLY A 508 -1.29 -21.76 6.48
#